data_f5e15ac07b0389160a27fbdf0475af71
#
_entry.id   f5e15ac07b0389160a27fbdf0475af71
#
_cell.length_a   1.000
_cell.length_b   1.000
_cell.length_c   1.000
_cell.angle_alpha   90.00
_cell.angle_beta   90.00
_cell.angle_gamma   90.00
#
_symmetry.space_group_name_H-M   'P 1'
#
loop_
_entity.id
_entity.type
_entity.pdbx_description
1 polymer ?
#
loop_
_entity_poly.entity_id
_entity_poly.type
_entity_poly.pdbx_seq_one_letter_code
_entity_poly.pdbx_strand_id
1 'polypeptide(L)'
;RIAVFDVVKRYDKRLQVCEVIMKRVYLDHSATTPLDSEVLEKMLPYFTDKFGNANSMHSFGQEGAYAVDEARRKIAELIGAKPTEIYFTSGGTEADNWAIKGMASKLRRKGNHIITSSIEHAAIISSCHQLEEFGFEITFLPVDKTGKVNPSDLEKAITDKTVLVSVMLANNEIGTIQPVKELCEIAHKKGIYFHTDAVQAMGSIPVSVKELGVDLMSFSAHKF
;
A
#
# COMPACT_ATOMS: atom_id res chain seq x y z
N ARG A 1 -20.50 3.76 0.96
CA ARG A 1 -20.40 4.89 -0.01
C ARG A 1 -21.36 5.98 0.46
N ILE A 2 -20.84 7.03 1.08
CA ILE A 2 -21.66 8.16 1.55
C ILE A 2 -21.41 9.31 0.58
N ALA A 3 -22.38 9.61 -0.27
CA ALA A 3 -22.41 10.84 -1.05
C ALA A 3 -23.26 11.85 -0.30
N VAL A 4 -22.65 12.93 0.19
CA VAL A 4 -23.37 14.06 0.80
C VAL A 4 -23.58 15.13 -0.27
N PHE A 5 -24.82 15.56 -0.43
CA PHE A 5 -25.20 16.63 -1.35
C PHE A 5 -25.44 17.92 -0.58
N ASP A 6 -24.68 18.94 -0.88
CA ASP A 6 -24.95 20.30 -0.38
C ASP A 6 -25.86 21.03 -1.38
N VAL A 7 -27.04 21.46 -0.94
CA VAL A 7 -28.02 22.14 -1.77
C VAL A 7 -27.80 23.64 -1.63
N VAL A 8 -27.14 24.26 -2.62
CA VAL A 8 -27.01 25.71 -2.72
C VAL A 8 -28.17 26.25 -3.56
N LYS A 9 -29.09 26.98 -2.92
CA LYS A 9 -30.16 27.69 -3.63
C LYS A 9 -29.65 29.02 -4.16
N ARG A 10 -29.53 29.17 -5.46
CA ARG A 10 -29.35 30.48 -6.11
C ARG A 10 -30.69 30.95 -6.62
N TYR A 11 -31.14 32.14 -6.18
CA TYR A 11 -32.34 32.78 -6.66
C TYR A 11 -31.98 33.81 -7.74
N ASP A 12 -32.39 33.61 -8.98
CA ASP A 12 -32.28 34.59 -10.05
C ASP A 12 -33.57 35.44 -10.08
N LYS A 13 -33.46 36.67 -9.60
CA LYS A 13 -34.59 37.63 -9.56
C LYS A 13 -35.18 37.97 -10.92
N ARG A 14 -34.47 37.77 -12.06
CA ARG A 14 -34.94 38.09 -13.42
C ARG A 14 -35.81 36.99 -13.98
N LEU A 15 -35.60 35.76 -13.61
CA LEU A 15 -36.30 34.60 -14.18
C LEU A 15 -37.37 34.02 -13.26
N GLN A 16 -37.44 34.49 -11.99
CA GLN A 16 -38.30 33.93 -10.94
C GLN A 16 -38.12 32.41 -10.75
N VAL A 17 -36.95 31.87 -11.10
CA VAL A 17 -36.62 30.45 -11.01
C VAL A 17 -35.61 30.25 -9.90
N CYS A 18 -35.89 29.30 -9.03
CA CYS A 18 -34.95 28.83 -8.04
C CYS A 18 -34.13 27.68 -8.67
N GLU A 19 -32.91 27.96 -9.09
CA GLU A 19 -32.01 26.93 -9.58
C GLU A 19 -31.37 26.23 -8.37
N VAL A 20 -31.69 24.95 -8.20
CA VAL A 20 -31.05 24.11 -7.16
C VAL A 20 -29.77 23.52 -7.75
N ILE A 21 -28.65 24.16 -7.45
CA ILE A 21 -27.35 23.62 -7.81
C ILE A 21 -26.95 22.59 -6.74
N MET A 22 -27.05 21.33 -7.09
CA MET A 22 -26.53 20.25 -6.23
C MET A 22 -25.01 20.17 -6.38
N LYS A 23 -24.27 20.55 -5.35
CA LYS A 23 -22.83 20.35 -5.29
C LYS A 23 -22.55 18.87 -4.94
N ARG A 24 -21.92 18.14 -5.85
CA ARG A 24 -21.44 16.79 -5.55
C ARG A 24 -20.21 16.88 -4.65
N VAL A 25 -20.21 16.18 -3.53
CA VAL A 25 -19.08 16.06 -2.61
C VAL A 25 -18.65 14.61 -2.58
N TYR A 26 -17.37 14.35 -2.85
CA TYR A 26 -16.78 13.01 -2.77
C TYR A 26 -16.15 12.82 -1.39
N LEU A 27 -16.59 11.79 -0.66
CA LEU A 27 -16.15 11.49 0.71
C LEU A 27 -15.58 10.08 0.87
N ASP A 28 -15.30 9.38 -0.25
CA ASP A 28 -14.79 8.00 -0.25
C ASP A 28 -13.29 7.97 -0.61
N HIS A 29 -12.49 8.82 0.07
CA HIS A 29 -11.04 8.91 -0.17
C HIS A 29 -10.28 7.65 0.25
N SER A 30 -10.88 6.78 1.05
CA SER A 30 -10.33 5.46 1.36
C SER A 30 -10.33 4.52 0.15
N ALA A 31 -11.24 4.73 -0.82
CA ALA A 31 -11.27 3.97 -2.06
C ALA A 31 -10.25 4.49 -3.09
N THR A 32 -10.22 5.80 -3.33
CA THR A 32 -9.25 6.48 -4.22
C THR A 32 -9.28 7.98 -3.97
N THR A 33 -8.24 8.69 -4.39
CA THR A 33 -8.16 10.15 -4.36
C THR A 33 -8.15 10.75 -5.77
N PRO A 34 -8.56 12.02 -5.95
CA PRO A 34 -8.34 12.71 -7.20
C PRO A 34 -6.85 12.84 -7.49
N LEU A 35 -6.47 12.77 -8.76
CA LEU A 35 -5.10 13.09 -9.15
C LEU A 35 -4.84 14.59 -8.93
N ASP A 36 -3.75 14.91 -8.23
CA ASP A 36 -3.31 16.28 -8.05
C ASP A 36 -2.94 16.93 -9.40
N SER A 37 -3.32 18.21 -9.59
CA SER A 37 -3.09 18.93 -10.85
C SER A 37 -1.61 19.10 -11.18
N GLU A 38 -0.76 19.34 -10.18
CA GLU A 38 0.69 19.46 -10.40
C GLU A 38 1.31 18.12 -10.79
N VAL A 39 0.79 17.02 -10.23
CA VAL A 39 1.20 15.66 -10.63
C VAL A 39 0.78 15.38 -12.07
N LEU A 40 -0.46 15.72 -12.45
CA LEU A 40 -0.92 15.56 -13.84
C LEU A 40 -0.04 16.32 -14.82
N GLU A 41 0.28 17.59 -14.53
CA GLU A 41 1.16 18.40 -15.37
C GLU A 41 2.56 17.76 -15.54
N LYS A 42 3.11 17.16 -14.49
CA LYS A 42 4.38 16.43 -14.56
C LYS A 42 4.30 15.14 -15.36
N MET A 43 3.14 14.48 -15.39
CA MET A 43 2.92 13.24 -16.13
C MET A 43 2.71 13.47 -17.63
N LEU A 44 2.02 14.56 -18.03
CA LEU A 44 1.60 14.82 -19.43
C LEU A 44 2.73 14.66 -20.46
N PRO A 45 3.96 15.17 -20.26
CA PRO A 45 5.04 15.03 -21.24
C PRO A 45 5.42 13.59 -21.55
N TYR A 46 5.20 12.65 -20.62
CA TYR A 46 5.53 11.23 -20.83
C TYR A 46 4.50 10.49 -21.69
N PHE A 47 3.33 11.09 -21.94
CA PHE A 47 2.33 10.52 -22.86
C PHE A 47 2.52 11.00 -24.31
N THR A 48 3.27 12.09 -24.53
CA THR A 48 3.39 12.76 -25.84
C THR A 48 4.83 12.88 -26.32
N ASP A 49 5.69 13.53 -25.55
CA ASP A 49 7.02 13.94 -25.98
C ASP A 49 8.13 13.01 -25.48
N LYS A 50 8.01 12.51 -24.24
CA LYS A 50 9.02 11.69 -23.54
C LYS A 50 8.59 10.22 -23.41
N PHE A 51 8.03 9.67 -24.46
CA PHE A 51 7.40 8.33 -24.48
C PHE A 51 8.40 7.17 -24.68
N GLY A 52 9.69 7.44 -24.71
CA GLY A 52 10.72 6.44 -25.00
C GLY A 52 10.77 5.29 -24.01
N ASN A 53 10.97 4.06 -24.51
CA ASN A 53 11.14 2.89 -23.66
C ASN A 53 12.45 3.00 -22.88
N ALA A 54 12.38 2.97 -21.55
CA ALA A 54 13.51 3.12 -20.63
C ALA A 54 14.63 2.04 -20.83
N ASN A 55 14.34 0.93 -21.50
CA ASN A 55 15.31 -0.11 -21.79
C ASN A 55 16.06 0.11 -23.14
N SER A 56 15.67 1.12 -23.93
CA SER A 56 16.32 1.40 -25.21
C SER A 56 17.59 2.23 -25.02
N MET A 57 18.64 1.92 -25.80
CA MET A 57 19.95 2.57 -25.65
C MET A 57 20.04 3.96 -26.34
N HIS A 58 19.10 4.32 -27.21
CA HIS A 58 19.08 5.62 -27.88
C HIS A 58 18.53 6.75 -26.95
N SER A 59 18.65 8.01 -27.36
CA SER A 59 18.34 9.20 -26.56
C SER A 59 16.94 9.17 -25.95
N PHE A 60 15.90 8.78 -26.69
CA PHE A 60 14.53 8.68 -26.18
C PHE A 60 14.42 7.67 -25.03
N GLY A 61 15.13 6.53 -25.13
CA GLY A 61 15.15 5.55 -24.05
C GLY A 61 15.92 6.04 -22.82
N GLN A 62 17.02 6.77 -23.01
CA GLN A 62 17.80 7.35 -21.92
C GLN A 62 16.99 8.42 -21.14
N GLU A 63 16.19 9.24 -21.82
CA GLU A 63 15.28 10.17 -21.17
C GLU A 63 14.25 9.45 -20.29
N GLY A 64 13.65 8.37 -20.79
CA GLY A 64 12.73 7.54 -20.02
C GLY A 64 13.40 6.87 -18.82
N ALA A 65 14.60 6.31 -19.01
CA ALA A 65 15.38 5.71 -17.94
C ALA A 65 15.73 6.71 -16.84
N TYR A 66 16.19 7.91 -17.23
CA TYR A 66 16.48 8.98 -16.28
C TYR A 66 15.25 9.38 -15.44
N ALA A 67 14.08 9.51 -16.08
CA ALA A 67 12.84 9.87 -15.40
C ALA A 67 12.41 8.80 -14.37
N VAL A 68 12.50 7.52 -14.73
CA VAL A 68 12.21 6.40 -13.82
C VAL A 68 13.18 6.38 -12.64
N ASP A 69 14.48 6.58 -12.90
CA ASP A 69 15.50 6.60 -11.84
C ASP A 69 15.36 7.80 -10.93
N GLU A 70 14.96 8.95 -11.46
CA GLU A 70 14.67 10.14 -10.64
C GLU A 70 13.47 9.91 -9.72
N ALA A 71 12.37 9.36 -10.26
CA ALA A 71 11.20 9.00 -9.48
C ALA A 71 11.55 7.99 -8.37
N ARG A 72 12.33 6.97 -8.72
CA ARG A 72 12.82 5.96 -7.78
C ARG A 72 13.63 6.54 -6.63
N ARG A 73 14.55 7.48 -6.94
CA ARG A 73 15.36 8.17 -5.92
C ARG A 73 14.50 9.01 -4.97
N LYS A 74 13.54 9.77 -5.51
CA LYS A 74 12.61 10.59 -4.71
C LYS A 74 11.75 9.74 -3.76
N ILE A 75 11.22 8.63 -4.26
CA ILE A 75 10.44 7.70 -3.43
C ILE A 75 11.34 7.09 -2.34
N ALA A 76 12.53 6.64 -2.69
CA ALA A 76 13.47 6.07 -1.75
C ALA A 76 13.83 7.05 -0.63
N GLU A 77 14.10 8.30 -0.97
CA GLU A 77 14.37 9.38 0.00
C GLU A 77 13.19 9.61 0.93
N LEU A 78 11.97 9.67 0.38
CA LEU A 78 10.74 9.91 1.14
C LEU A 78 10.51 8.87 2.25
N ILE A 79 10.78 7.59 1.96
CA ILE A 79 10.53 6.49 2.90
C ILE A 79 11.78 6.02 3.65
N GLY A 80 12.95 6.62 3.37
CA GLY A 80 14.22 6.25 3.99
C GLY A 80 14.85 4.95 3.46
N ALA A 81 14.49 4.52 2.23
CA ALA A 81 15.04 3.36 1.54
C ALA A 81 16.21 3.74 0.62
N LYS A 82 16.82 2.75 -0.05
CA LYS A 82 17.75 2.95 -1.16
C LYS A 82 16.99 2.89 -2.49
N PRO A 83 17.43 3.62 -3.53
CA PRO A 83 16.80 3.54 -4.85
C PRO A 83 16.71 2.11 -5.41
N THR A 84 17.71 1.27 -5.14
CA THR A 84 17.75 -0.13 -5.56
C THR A 84 16.73 -1.03 -4.85
N GLU A 85 16.08 -0.53 -3.81
CA GLU A 85 15.04 -1.23 -3.03
C GLU A 85 13.63 -0.85 -3.48
N ILE A 86 13.48 0.08 -4.43
CA ILE A 86 12.18 0.51 -4.95
C ILE A 86 11.85 -0.24 -6.24
N TYR A 87 10.67 -0.82 -6.30
CA TYR A 87 10.14 -1.55 -7.46
C TYR A 87 8.78 -0.99 -7.83
N PHE A 88 8.60 -0.62 -9.10
CA PHE A 88 7.33 -0.15 -9.64
C PHE A 88 6.48 -1.34 -10.07
N THR A 89 5.21 -1.33 -9.68
CA THR A 89 4.19 -2.30 -10.05
C THR A 89 2.96 -1.57 -10.61
N SER A 90 1.97 -2.31 -11.09
CA SER A 90 0.72 -1.74 -11.60
C SER A 90 -0.19 -1.18 -10.49
N GLY A 91 0.09 -1.50 -9.22
CA GLY A 91 -0.68 -1.03 -8.07
C GLY A 91 -0.45 -1.86 -6.81
N GLY A 92 -1.12 -1.47 -5.70
CA GLY A 92 -0.95 -2.10 -4.38
C GLY A 92 -1.22 -3.60 -4.40
N THR A 93 -2.26 -4.05 -5.10
CA THR A 93 -2.59 -5.48 -5.20
C THR A 93 -1.45 -6.31 -5.82
N GLU A 94 -0.80 -5.81 -6.87
CA GLU A 94 0.36 -6.51 -7.44
C GLU A 94 1.54 -6.47 -6.47
N ALA A 95 1.81 -5.34 -5.83
CA ALA A 95 2.89 -5.20 -4.85
C ALA A 95 2.72 -6.19 -3.69
N ASP A 96 1.52 -6.28 -3.10
CA ASP A 96 1.20 -7.22 -2.03
C ASP A 96 1.37 -8.68 -2.47
N ASN A 97 0.80 -9.03 -3.63
CA ASN A 97 0.93 -10.37 -4.19
C ASN A 97 2.40 -10.74 -4.42
N TRP A 98 3.18 -9.81 -4.96
CA TRP A 98 4.60 -10.03 -5.22
C TRP A 98 5.38 -10.22 -3.91
N ALA A 99 5.13 -9.39 -2.91
CA ALA A 99 5.74 -9.52 -1.58
C ALA A 99 5.41 -10.87 -0.95
N ILE A 100 4.13 -11.21 -0.81
CA ILE A 100 3.67 -12.42 -0.11
C ILE A 100 4.08 -13.69 -0.88
N LYS A 101 3.71 -13.80 -2.15
CA LYS A 101 3.97 -15.01 -2.95
C LYS A 101 5.44 -15.16 -3.30
N GLY A 102 6.14 -14.07 -3.55
CA GLY A 102 7.58 -14.07 -3.81
C GLY A 102 8.37 -14.56 -2.61
N MET A 103 8.05 -14.06 -1.41
CA MET A 103 8.70 -14.51 -0.18
C MET A 103 8.33 -15.95 0.17
N ALA A 104 7.06 -16.34 0.03
CA ALA A 104 6.61 -17.71 0.21
C ALA A 104 7.41 -18.68 -0.67
N SER A 105 7.52 -18.37 -1.97
CA SER A 105 8.28 -19.19 -2.93
C SER A 105 9.76 -19.27 -2.55
N LYS A 106 10.40 -18.13 -2.28
CA LYS A 106 11.82 -18.04 -1.93
C LYS A 106 12.18 -18.78 -0.65
N LEU A 107 11.30 -18.74 0.35
CA LEU A 107 11.55 -19.26 1.68
C LEU A 107 10.97 -20.66 1.91
N ARG A 108 10.32 -21.28 0.92
CA ARG A 108 9.68 -22.59 1.01
C ARG A 108 10.54 -23.69 1.65
N ARG A 109 11.85 -23.63 1.41
CA ARG A 109 12.79 -24.61 1.99
C ARG A 109 13.10 -24.37 3.48
N LYS A 110 12.82 -23.17 4.00
CA LYS A 110 13.03 -22.81 5.40
C LYS A 110 11.79 -23.08 6.25
N GLY A 111 10.61 -22.97 5.64
CA GLY A 111 9.33 -23.18 6.29
C GLY A 111 8.17 -22.89 5.36
N ASN A 112 6.97 -23.17 5.84
CA ASN A 112 5.73 -23.03 5.09
C ASN A 112 4.62 -22.33 5.89
N HIS A 113 4.97 -21.60 6.95
CA HIS A 113 3.99 -20.88 7.77
C HIS A 113 4.12 -19.37 7.58
N ILE A 114 2.97 -18.72 7.35
CA ILE A 114 2.83 -17.27 7.20
C ILE A 114 1.80 -16.79 8.20
N ILE A 115 2.09 -15.66 8.84
CA ILE A 115 1.18 -15.04 9.80
C ILE A 115 0.72 -13.70 9.22
N THR A 116 -0.57 -13.42 9.28
CA THR A 116 -1.17 -12.15 8.85
C THR A 116 -2.28 -11.73 9.81
N SER A 117 -2.85 -10.52 9.66
CA SER A 117 -3.98 -10.10 10.49
C SER A 117 -5.32 -10.46 9.86
N SER A 118 -6.37 -10.56 10.69
CA SER A 118 -7.74 -10.85 10.22
C SER A 118 -8.41 -9.65 9.51
N ILE A 119 -7.80 -8.48 9.51
CA ILE A 119 -8.35 -7.23 8.95
C ILE A 119 -7.56 -6.69 7.77
N GLU A 120 -6.74 -7.51 7.14
CA GLU A 120 -5.96 -7.14 5.96
C GLU A 120 -6.84 -6.78 4.76
N HIS A 121 -6.26 -6.06 3.81
CA HIS A 121 -6.88 -5.88 2.50
C HIS A 121 -7.05 -7.22 1.77
N ALA A 122 -8.10 -7.32 0.95
CA ALA A 122 -8.41 -8.55 0.18
C ALA A 122 -7.22 -9.07 -0.65
N ALA A 123 -6.31 -8.20 -1.10
CA ALA A 123 -5.11 -8.60 -1.83
C ALA A 123 -4.21 -9.54 -1.00
N ILE A 124 -4.05 -9.27 0.30
CA ILE A 124 -3.28 -10.12 1.22
C ILE A 124 -4.06 -11.39 1.57
N ILE A 125 -5.33 -11.24 1.98
CA ILE A 125 -6.19 -12.37 2.39
C ILE A 125 -6.30 -13.41 1.27
N SER A 126 -6.62 -12.96 0.04
CA SER A 126 -6.74 -13.87 -1.10
C SER A 126 -5.40 -14.51 -1.48
N SER A 127 -4.28 -13.80 -1.35
CA SER A 127 -2.95 -14.37 -1.57
C SER A 127 -2.62 -15.45 -0.56
N CYS A 128 -2.97 -15.24 0.71
CA CYS A 128 -2.79 -16.22 1.78
C CYS A 128 -3.63 -17.47 1.51
N HIS A 129 -4.92 -17.34 1.21
CA HIS A 129 -5.79 -18.49 0.87
C HIS A 129 -5.28 -19.25 -0.36
N GLN A 130 -4.78 -18.56 -1.39
CA GLN A 130 -4.17 -19.25 -2.52
C GLN A 130 -2.91 -20.04 -2.10
N LEU A 131 -2.11 -19.53 -1.18
CA LEU A 131 -0.92 -20.23 -0.69
C LEU A 131 -1.27 -21.47 0.13
N GLU A 132 -2.43 -21.53 0.79
CA GLU A 132 -2.93 -22.75 1.45
C GLU A 132 -3.09 -23.89 0.45
N GLU A 133 -3.59 -23.61 -0.77
CA GLU A 133 -3.69 -24.62 -1.85
C GLU A 133 -2.32 -25.17 -2.27
N PHE A 134 -1.27 -24.39 -2.07
CA PHE A 134 0.12 -24.79 -2.32
C PHE A 134 0.83 -25.36 -1.09
N GLY A 135 0.08 -25.66 0.00
CA GLY A 135 0.57 -26.31 1.21
C GLY A 135 1.30 -25.40 2.18
N PHE A 136 0.98 -24.10 2.18
CA PHE A 136 1.34 -23.21 3.27
C PHE A 136 0.31 -23.28 4.39
N GLU A 137 0.78 -23.11 5.62
CA GLU A 137 -0.04 -22.91 6.80
C GLU A 137 -0.22 -21.39 7.01
N ILE A 138 -1.46 -20.91 7.19
CA ILE A 138 -1.73 -19.48 7.38
C ILE A 138 -2.37 -19.28 8.75
N THR A 139 -1.80 -18.37 9.53
CA THR A 139 -2.41 -17.92 10.78
C THR A 139 -2.91 -16.51 10.63
N PHE A 140 -4.20 -16.29 10.82
CA PHE A 140 -4.82 -14.97 10.89
C PHE A 140 -4.89 -14.52 12.35
N LEU A 141 -4.10 -13.50 12.71
CA LEU A 141 -4.11 -12.94 14.06
C LEU A 141 -5.43 -12.23 14.32
N PRO A 142 -6.05 -12.45 15.49
CA PRO A 142 -7.21 -11.68 15.91
C PRO A 142 -6.82 -10.24 16.18
N VAL A 143 -7.83 -9.37 16.15
CA VAL A 143 -7.71 -7.97 16.56
C VAL A 143 -8.66 -7.68 17.73
N ASP A 144 -8.34 -6.66 18.50
CA ASP A 144 -9.21 -6.19 19.57
C ASP A 144 -10.42 -5.39 19.01
N LYS A 145 -11.27 -4.89 19.90
CA LYS A 145 -12.45 -4.08 19.53
C LYS A 145 -12.14 -2.79 18.78
N THR A 146 -10.88 -2.34 18.79
CA THR A 146 -10.39 -1.18 18.04
C THR A 146 -9.73 -1.56 16.73
N GLY A 147 -9.67 -2.86 16.40
CA GLY A 147 -9.01 -3.40 15.22
C GLY A 147 -7.49 -3.52 15.38
N LYS A 148 -6.94 -3.51 16.57
CA LYS A 148 -5.50 -3.57 16.82
C LYS A 148 -5.04 -5.01 17.11
N VAL A 149 -3.96 -5.42 16.42
CA VAL A 149 -3.27 -6.69 16.70
C VAL A 149 -2.53 -6.57 18.03
N ASN A 150 -2.64 -7.60 18.88
CA ASN A 150 -1.87 -7.68 20.12
C ASN A 150 -0.51 -8.34 19.84
N PRO A 151 0.62 -7.67 20.12
CA PRO A 151 1.95 -8.25 19.94
C PRO A 151 2.16 -9.62 20.60
N SER A 152 1.54 -9.87 21.75
CA SER A 152 1.63 -11.16 22.43
C SER A 152 0.96 -12.30 21.65
N ASP A 153 -0.03 -12.00 20.80
CA ASP A 153 -0.68 -13.01 19.98
C ASP A 153 0.20 -13.39 18.78
N LEU A 154 0.96 -12.43 18.22
CA LEU A 154 2.00 -12.74 17.24
C LEU A 154 3.07 -13.65 17.86
N GLU A 155 3.57 -13.32 19.05
CA GLU A 155 4.62 -14.11 19.71
C GLU A 155 4.21 -15.56 19.93
N LYS A 156 2.94 -15.80 20.33
CA LYS A 156 2.37 -17.16 20.51
C LYS A 156 2.15 -17.89 19.18
N ALA A 157 1.82 -17.16 18.11
CA ALA A 157 1.53 -17.73 16.79
C ALA A 157 2.80 -18.17 16.03
N ILE A 158 3.95 -17.61 16.36
CA ILE A 158 5.22 -17.96 15.72
C ILE A 158 5.60 -19.40 16.01
N THR A 159 5.94 -20.13 14.95
CA THR A 159 6.47 -21.51 15.01
C THR A 159 7.86 -21.58 14.34
N ASP A 160 8.50 -22.73 14.43
CA ASP A 160 9.77 -23.02 13.73
C ASP A 160 9.64 -23.05 12.20
N LYS A 161 8.39 -23.16 11.69
CA LYS A 161 8.07 -23.12 10.27
C LYS A 161 7.71 -21.69 9.77
N THR A 162 7.59 -20.71 10.66
CA THR A 162 7.18 -19.34 10.28
C THR A 162 8.30 -18.66 9.49
N VAL A 163 7.96 -18.17 8.32
CA VAL A 163 8.93 -17.52 7.41
C VAL A 163 8.61 -16.06 7.10
N LEU A 164 7.34 -15.67 7.24
CA LEU A 164 6.86 -14.32 6.94
C LEU A 164 5.75 -13.92 7.89
N VAL A 165 5.80 -12.69 8.35
CA VAL A 165 4.69 -11.98 8.98
C VAL A 165 4.27 -10.83 8.07
N SER A 166 2.97 -10.64 7.85
CA SER A 166 2.43 -9.54 7.05
C SER A 166 1.29 -8.88 7.81
N VAL A 167 1.48 -7.64 8.23
CA VAL A 167 0.45 -6.85 8.92
C VAL A 167 0.41 -5.45 8.34
N MET A 168 -0.79 -5.01 7.92
CA MET A 168 -0.98 -3.67 7.36
C MET A 168 -0.59 -2.58 8.36
N LEU A 169 -0.10 -1.44 7.87
CA LEU A 169 0.29 -0.32 8.73
C LEU A 169 -0.93 0.46 9.24
N ALA A 170 -1.90 0.71 8.35
CA ALA A 170 -3.15 1.37 8.69
C ALA A 170 -4.32 0.71 7.95
N ASN A 171 -5.41 0.45 8.67
CA ASN A 171 -6.57 -0.19 8.07
C ASN A 171 -7.41 0.82 7.26
N ASN A 172 -7.83 0.42 6.07
CA ASN A 172 -8.57 1.25 5.11
C ASN A 172 -10.03 1.53 5.50
N GLU A 173 -10.64 0.70 6.34
CA GLU A 173 -12.05 0.83 6.73
C GLU A 173 -12.23 1.60 8.04
N ILE A 174 -11.43 1.30 9.05
CA ILE A 174 -11.57 1.82 10.41
C ILE A 174 -10.44 2.77 10.83
N GLY A 175 -9.39 2.94 10.00
CA GLY A 175 -8.29 3.87 10.24
C GLY A 175 -7.33 3.46 11.36
N THR A 176 -7.45 2.26 11.91
CA THR A 176 -6.58 1.79 13.00
C THR A 176 -5.14 1.64 12.53
N ILE A 177 -4.21 2.29 13.23
CA ILE A 177 -2.78 2.16 13.01
C ILE A 177 -2.25 0.98 13.84
N GLN A 178 -1.61 0.02 13.17
CA GLN A 178 -1.06 -1.18 13.80
C GLN A 178 0.31 -0.91 14.44
N PRO A 179 0.70 -1.64 15.49
CA PRO A 179 1.99 -1.53 16.15
C PRO A 179 3.10 -2.22 15.34
N VAL A 180 3.24 -1.86 14.04
CA VAL A 180 4.13 -2.55 13.08
C VAL A 180 5.56 -2.65 13.56
N LYS A 181 6.11 -1.59 14.15
CA LYS A 181 7.47 -1.61 14.69
C LYS A 181 7.67 -2.70 15.73
N GLU A 182 6.78 -2.78 16.71
CA GLU A 182 6.85 -3.79 17.78
C GLU A 182 6.67 -5.22 17.23
N LEU A 183 5.72 -5.40 16.33
CA LEU A 183 5.48 -6.69 15.66
C LEU A 183 6.70 -7.11 14.83
N CYS A 184 7.32 -6.17 14.13
CA CYS A 184 8.53 -6.40 13.34
C CYS A 184 9.70 -6.83 14.24
N GLU A 185 9.91 -6.15 15.37
CA GLU A 185 10.95 -6.51 16.35
C GLU A 185 10.76 -7.93 16.89
N ILE A 186 9.52 -8.36 17.14
CA ILE A 186 9.19 -9.73 17.57
C ILE A 186 9.57 -10.74 16.49
N ALA A 187 9.17 -10.48 15.23
CA ALA A 187 9.48 -11.34 14.10
C ALA A 187 11.01 -11.46 13.89
N HIS A 188 11.72 -10.34 13.91
CA HIS A 188 13.18 -10.29 13.70
C HIS A 188 13.96 -11.03 14.79
N LYS A 189 13.53 -11.00 16.05
CA LYS A 189 14.15 -11.79 17.13
C LYS A 189 14.13 -13.30 16.84
N LYS A 190 13.23 -13.74 15.96
CA LYS A 190 13.10 -15.14 15.52
C LYS A 190 13.65 -15.38 14.10
N GLY A 191 14.27 -14.36 13.46
CA GLY A 191 14.80 -14.44 12.11
C GLY A 191 13.74 -14.53 11.01
N ILE A 192 12.53 -14.02 11.27
CA ILE A 192 11.38 -14.04 10.38
C ILE A 192 11.28 -12.69 9.67
N TYR A 193 11.02 -12.71 8.36
CA TYR A 193 10.81 -11.50 7.57
C TYR A 193 9.46 -10.84 7.87
N PHE A 194 9.42 -9.51 7.76
CA PHE A 194 8.22 -8.71 8.01
C PHE A 194 7.83 -7.87 6.79
N HIS A 195 6.59 -8.03 6.34
CA HIS A 195 5.94 -7.21 5.32
C HIS A 195 4.87 -6.33 5.95
N THR A 196 4.70 -5.12 5.42
CA THR A 196 3.56 -4.25 5.76
C THR A 196 2.89 -3.69 4.50
N ASP A 197 1.57 -3.79 4.41
CA ASP A 197 0.75 -3.00 3.49
C ASP A 197 0.58 -1.59 4.06
N ALA A 198 1.25 -0.61 3.45
CA ALA A 198 1.21 0.80 3.82
C ALA A 198 0.35 1.64 2.86
N VAL A 199 -0.49 1.01 2.02
CA VAL A 199 -1.30 1.70 1.00
C VAL A 199 -2.15 2.83 1.60
N GLN A 200 -2.73 2.66 2.78
CA GLN A 200 -3.53 3.69 3.44
C GLN A 200 -2.71 4.64 4.33
N ALA A 201 -1.49 4.29 4.65
CA ALA A 201 -0.62 5.09 5.53
C ALA A 201 0.18 6.14 4.77
N MET A 202 0.65 5.79 3.55
CA MET A 202 1.45 6.71 2.72
C MET A 202 0.68 8.00 2.42
N GLY A 203 1.36 9.13 2.59
CA GLY A 203 0.76 10.45 2.41
C GLY A 203 -0.16 10.92 3.54
N SER A 204 -0.67 10.00 4.38
CA SER A 204 -1.58 10.32 5.50
C SER A 204 -0.88 10.45 6.84
N ILE A 205 0.14 9.63 7.07
CA ILE A 205 0.99 9.66 8.27
C ILE A 205 2.47 9.55 7.87
N PRO A 206 3.43 9.97 8.71
CA PRO A 206 4.84 9.73 8.44
C PRO A 206 5.16 8.24 8.35
N VAL A 207 5.85 7.82 7.28
CA VAL A 207 6.24 6.44 7.04
C VAL A 207 7.74 6.38 6.76
N SER A 208 8.48 5.62 7.55
CA SER A 208 9.91 5.37 7.37
C SER A 208 10.20 3.88 7.53
N VAL A 209 10.74 3.26 6.48
CA VAL A 209 11.10 1.83 6.55
C VAL A 209 12.16 1.55 7.60
N LYS A 210 13.04 2.52 7.87
CA LYS A 210 14.09 2.40 8.90
C LYS A 210 13.50 2.43 10.31
N GLU A 211 12.53 3.31 10.56
CA GLU A 211 11.91 3.43 11.88
C GLU A 211 10.96 2.26 12.17
N LEU A 212 10.26 1.77 11.15
CA LEU A 212 9.39 0.61 11.24
C LEU A 212 10.18 -0.70 11.33
N GLY A 213 11.38 -0.75 10.70
CA GLY A 213 12.23 -1.92 10.65
C GLY A 213 11.80 -2.99 9.64
N VAL A 214 10.81 -2.73 8.80
CA VAL A 214 10.23 -3.72 7.89
C VAL A 214 11.17 -4.13 6.76
N ASP A 215 11.05 -5.38 6.30
CA ASP A 215 11.84 -5.93 5.18
C ASP A 215 11.18 -5.64 3.83
N LEU A 216 9.84 -5.61 3.79
CA LEU A 216 9.06 -5.31 2.59
C LEU A 216 7.90 -4.38 2.95
N MET A 217 7.59 -3.48 2.02
CA MET A 217 6.48 -2.54 2.17
C MET A 217 5.79 -2.34 0.83
N SER A 218 4.47 -2.46 0.82
CA SER A 218 3.63 -2.15 -0.34
C SER A 218 2.91 -0.81 -0.13
N PHE A 219 2.80 -0.01 -1.20
CA PHE A 219 1.98 1.20 -1.21
C PHE A 219 1.49 1.52 -2.63
N SER A 220 0.55 2.46 -2.77
CA SER A 220 -0.09 2.74 -4.05
C SER A 220 -0.34 4.24 -4.22
N ALA A 221 0.14 4.81 -5.32
CA ALA A 221 0.15 6.25 -5.57
C ALA A 221 -1.25 6.88 -5.71
N HIS A 222 -2.30 6.10 -6.03
CA HIS A 222 -3.65 6.65 -6.14
C HIS A 222 -4.33 6.96 -4.80
N LYS A 223 -3.63 6.74 -3.69
CA LYS A 223 -4.15 7.00 -2.33
C LYS A 223 -3.56 8.26 -1.69
N PHE A 224 -2.55 8.90 -2.30
CA PHE A 224 -1.88 10.10 -1.78
C PHE A 224 -1.52 11.08 -2.88
#